data_ee2d3f62a26ae33a2fcb510c03254987
#
_entry.id   ee2d3f62a26ae33a2fcb510c03254987
#
_cell.length_a   1.000
_cell.length_b   1.000
_cell.length_c   1.000
_cell.angle_alpha   90.00
_cell.angle_beta   90.00
_cell.angle_gamma   90.00
#
_symmetry.space_group_name_H-M   'P 1'
#
loop_
_entity.id
_entity.type
_entity.pdbx_description
1 polymer ?
#
loop_
_entity_poly.entity_id
_entity_poly.type
_entity_poly.pdbx_seq_one_letter_code
_entity_poly.pdbx_strand_id
1 'polypeptide(L)'
;MEEYYMQEYRNRIRELREEKHITQVRLSTELGVAQETISAYEQGRHLPSVTSLMKLSVILDASMDYIMMKSDVRNVVQVKSLSDNEARLLRYYKKLNTSGKEKALSYLEGLNDGLRAGRK
;
A
#
# COMPACT_ATOMS: atom_id res chain seq x y z
N MET A 1 13.89 -22.72 -17.23
CA MET A 1 13.11 -21.72 -18.00
C MET A 1 11.91 -21.23 -17.21
N GLU A 2 11.08 -22.14 -16.67
CA GLU A 2 9.93 -21.73 -15.88
C GLU A 2 10.30 -20.93 -14.63
N GLU A 3 11.34 -21.36 -13.91
CA GLU A 3 11.83 -20.66 -12.72
C GLU A 3 12.29 -19.24 -13.03
N TYR A 4 12.92 -19.03 -14.18
CA TYR A 4 13.36 -17.72 -14.62
C TYR A 4 12.15 -16.77 -14.83
N TYR A 5 11.12 -17.24 -15.53
CA TYR A 5 9.91 -16.44 -15.76
C TYR A 5 9.16 -16.14 -14.46
N MET A 6 9.10 -17.12 -13.55
CA MET A 6 8.45 -16.94 -12.25
C MET A 6 9.16 -15.89 -11.41
N GLN A 7 10.50 -15.78 -11.49
CA GLN A 7 11.25 -14.75 -10.79
C GLN A 7 11.02 -13.37 -11.42
N GLU A 8 10.94 -13.30 -12.75
CA GLU A 8 10.76 -12.06 -13.47
C GLU A 8 9.42 -11.39 -13.15
N TYR A 9 8.37 -12.20 -12.98
CA TYR A 9 7.02 -11.71 -12.73
C TYR A 9 6.59 -11.82 -11.27
N ARG A 10 7.56 -11.84 -10.36
CA ARG A 10 7.28 -11.86 -8.93
C ARG A 10 6.40 -10.67 -8.52
N ASN A 11 5.49 -10.95 -7.59
CA ASN A 11 4.57 -9.93 -7.11
C ASN A 11 4.08 -10.27 -5.69
N ARG A 12 3.30 -9.36 -5.11
CA ARG A 12 2.74 -9.51 -3.77
C ARG A 12 1.25 -9.85 -3.77
N ILE A 13 0.71 -10.31 -4.88
CA ILE A 13 -0.74 -10.58 -5.00
C ILE A 13 -1.19 -11.60 -3.96
N ARG A 14 -0.50 -12.73 -3.86
CA ARG A 14 -0.85 -13.78 -2.91
C ARG A 14 -0.74 -13.29 -1.46
N GLU A 15 0.34 -12.65 -1.11
CA GLU A 15 0.58 -12.10 0.23
C GLU A 15 -0.54 -11.14 0.64
N LEU A 16 -0.89 -10.20 -0.23
CA LEU A 16 -1.93 -9.21 0.04
C LEU A 16 -3.31 -9.85 0.08
N ARG A 17 -3.57 -10.83 -0.77
CA ARG A 17 -4.82 -11.58 -0.76
C ARG A 17 -5.00 -12.32 0.57
N GLU A 18 -3.97 -13.02 1.02
CA GLU A 18 -3.99 -13.75 2.28
C GLU A 18 -4.16 -12.81 3.48
N GLU A 19 -3.53 -11.64 3.43
CA GLU A 19 -3.70 -10.60 4.45
C GLU A 19 -5.17 -10.19 4.58
N LYS A 20 -5.90 -10.13 3.48
CA LYS A 20 -7.33 -9.80 3.45
C LYS A 20 -8.24 -11.00 3.75
N HIS A 21 -7.67 -12.17 3.96
CA HIS A 21 -8.41 -13.41 4.23
C HIS A 21 -9.41 -13.78 3.13
N ILE A 22 -9.04 -13.56 1.88
CA ILE A 22 -9.88 -13.93 0.74
C ILE A 22 -9.22 -15.05 -0.07
N THR A 23 -10.07 -15.86 -0.70
CA THR A 23 -9.62 -16.99 -1.53
C THR A 23 -9.26 -16.52 -2.93
N GLN A 24 -8.53 -17.37 -3.66
CA GLN A 24 -8.29 -17.11 -5.09
C GLN A 24 -9.59 -17.01 -5.88
N VAL A 25 -10.58 -17.87 -5.56
CA VAL A 25 -11.90 -17.84 -6.21
C VAL A 25 -12.59 -16.50 -5.99
N ARG A 26 -12.57 -16.00 -4.76
CA ARG A 26 -13.19 -14.71 -4.46
C ARG A 26 -12.50 -13.58 -5.19
N LEU A 27 -11.18 -13.57 -5.18
CA LEU A 27 -10.41 -12.54 -5.88
C LEU A 27 -10.70 -12.60 -7.39
N SER A 28 -10.77 -13.80 -7.95
CA SER A 28 -11.07 -13.98 -9.38
C SER A 28 -12.44 -13.41 -9.73
N THR A 29 -13.43 -13.64 -8.88
CA THR A 29 -14.79 -13.12 -9.06
C THR A 29 -14.79 -11.59 -9.02
N GLU A 30 -14.13 -11.00 -8.05
CA GLU A 30 -14.08 -9.54 -7.92
C GLU A 30 -13.31 -8.89 -9.07
N LEU A 31 -12.26 -9.57 -9.55
CA LEU A 31 -11.46 -9.07 -10.67
C LEU A 31 -12.11 -9.33 -12.03
N GLY A 32 -13.04 -10.29 -12.10
CA GLY A 32 -13.69 -10.65 -13.36
C GLY A 32 -12.85 -11.55 -14.25
N VAL A 33 -12.02 -12.40 -13.66
CA VAL A 33 -11.17 -13.36 -14.39
C VAL A 33 -11.37 -14.77 -13.82
N ALA A 34 -10.84 -15.77 -14.51
CA ALA A 34 -10.88 -17.15 -14.02
C ALA A 34 -9.94 -17.34 -12.83
N GLN A 35 -10.24 -18.31 -11.97
CA GLN A 35 -9.38 -18.65 -10.85
C GLN A 35 -7.97 -19.02 -11.32
N GLU A 36 -7.87 -19.76 -12.42
CA GLU A 36 -6.58 -20.16 -13.00
C GLU A 36 -5.73 -18.95 -13.37
N THR A 37 -6.37 -17.85 -13.74
CA THR A 37 -5.69 -16.58 -14.04
C THR A 37 -5.06 -16.00 -12.79
N ILE A 38 -5.79 -15.98 -11.67
CA ILE A 38 -5.25 -15.53 -10.38
C ILE A 38 -4.09 -16.41 -9.97
N SER A 39 -4.23 -17.72 -10.08
CA SER A 39 -3.16 -18.66 -9.76
C SER A 39 -1.91 -18.40 -10.60
N ALA A 40 -2.08 -18.16 -11.89
CA ALA A 40 -0.97 -17.83 -12.79
C ALA A 40 -0.28 -16.52 -12.43
N TYR A 41 -1.05 -15.49 -12.03
CA TYR A 41 -0.50 -14.24 -11.54
C TYR A 41 0.34 -14.46 -10.29
N GLU A 42 -0.21 -15.17 -9.31
CA GLU A 42 0.48 -15.42 -8.03
C GLU A 42 1.75 -16.23 -8.20
N GLN A 43 1.77 -17.13 -9.17
CA GLN A 43 2.95 -17.95 -9.48
C GLN A 43 3.96 -17.22 -10.38
N GLY A 44 3.64 -16.03 -10.84
CA GLY A 44 4.52 -15.26 -11.72
C GLY A 44 4.58 -15.76 -13.15
N ARG A 45 3.64 -16.60 -13.58
CA ARG A 45 3.59 -17.14 -14.95
C ARG A 45 2.97 -16.17 -15.95
N HIS A 46 2.09 -15.29 -15.48
CA HIS A 46 1.46 -14.26 -16.31
C HIS A 46 1.47 -12.93 -15.61
N LEU A 47 1.64 -11.87 -16.38
CA LEU A 47 1.52 -10.50 -15.88
C LEU A 47 0.04 -10.08 -15.94
N PRO A 48 -0.47 -9.42 -14.90
CA PRO A 48 -1.79 -8.78 -14.99
C PRO A 48 -1.77 -7.69 -16.07
N SER A 49 -2.90 -7.53 -16.77
CA SER A 49 -3.07 -6.36 -17.62
C SER A 49 -3.09 -5.09 -16.77
N VAL A 50 -2.89 -3.92 -17.40
CA VAL A 50 -2.97 -2.65 -16.68
C VAL A 50 -4.34 -2.50 -16.01
N THR A 51 -5.41 -2.85 -16.71
CA THR A 51 -6.77 -2.80 -16.16
C THR A 51 -6.92 -3.70 -14.94
N SER A 52 -6.44 -4.94 -15.02
CA SER A 52 -6.48 -5.88 -13.88
C SER A 52 -5.64 -5.37 -12.72
N LEU A 53 -4.47 -4.82 -13.01
CA LEU A 53 -3.58 -4.29 -11.98
C LEU A 53 -4.20 -3.08 -11.25
N MET A 54 -4.89 -2.21 -11.96
CA MET A 54 -5.62 -1.09 -11.37
C MET A 54 -6.72 -1.58 -10.44
N LYS A 55 -7.46 -2.61 -10.85
CA LYS A 55 -8.50 -3.22 -10.01
C LYS A 55 -7.90 -3.90 -8.78
N LEU A 56 -6.80 -4.63 -8.97
CA LEU A 56 -6.09 -5.26 -7.86
C LEU A 56 -5.61 -4.24 -6.83
N SER A 57 -5.15 -3.08 -7.29
CA SER A 57 -4.72 -1.99 -6.41
C SER A 57 -5.82 -1.56 -5.46
N VAL A 58 -7.05 -1.45 -5.97
CA VAL A 58 -8.22 -1.09 -5.15
C VAL A 58 -8.61 -2.24 -4.21
N ILE A 59 -8.74 -3.44 -4.75
CA ILE A 59 -9.18 -4.62 -3.98
C ILE A 59 -8.20 -4.93 -2.85
N LEU A 60 -6.91 -4.87 -3.13
CA LEU A 60 -5.86 -5.24 -2.18
C LEU A 60 -5.36 -4.07 -1.34
N ASP A 61 -5.85 -2.87 -1.60
CA ASP A 61 -5.45 -1.65 -0.91
C ASP A 61 -3.93 -1.47 -0.89
N ALA A 62 -3.36 -1.44 -2.08
CA ALA A 62 -1.91 -1.28 -2.26
C ALA A 62 -1.63 -0.64 -3.62
N SER A 63 -0.53 0.10 -3.72
CA SER A 63 -0.15 0.70 -5.00
C SER A 63 0.23 -0.39 -6.02
N MET A 64 0.07 -0.09 -7.30
CA MET A 64 0.44 -1.01 -8.37
C MET A 64 1.93 -1.35 -8.31
N ASP A 65 2.76 -0.36 -8.01
CA ASP A 65 4.21 -0.57 -7.87
C ASP A 65 4.53 -1.53 -6.72
N TYR A 66 3.85 -1.38 -5.58
CA TYR A 66 4.04 -2.28 -4.45
C TYR A 66 3.61 -3.71 -4.80
N ILE A 67 2.46 -3.86 -5.45
CA ILE A 67 1.96 -5.18 -5.87
C ILE A 67 2.99 -5.87 -6.78
N MET A 68 3.58 -5.15 -7.70
CA MET A 68 4.54 -5.69 -8.67
C MET A 68 5.99 -5.66 -8.17
N MET A 69 6.21 -5.40 -6.89
CA MET A 69 7.53 -5.40 -6.26
C MET A 69 8.51 -4.38 -6.86
N LYS A 70 7.97 -3.28 -7.38
CA LYS A 70 8.77 -2.17 -7.90
C LYS A 70 8.98 -1.07 -6.86
N SER A 71 8.32 -1.17 -5.71
CA SER A 71 8.41 -0.23 -4.60
C SER A 71 8.19 -0.98 -3.29
N ASP A 72 8.82 -0.51 -2.23
CA ASP A 72 8.54 -0.98 -0.86
C ASP A 72 7.47 -0.15 -0.18
N VAL A 73 6.96 0.87 -0.85
CA VAL A 73 5.92 1.76 -0.31
C VAL A 73 4.55 1.24 -0.74
N ARG A 74 3.79 0.72 0.22
CA ARG A 74 2.48 0.12 -0.05
C ARG A 74 1.50 1.13 -0.66
N ASN A 75 1.37 2.31 -0.03
CA ASN A 75 0.46 3.35 -0.51
C ASN A 75 1.22 4.67 -0.60
N VAL A 76 1.02 5.35 -1.73
CA VAL A 76 1.63 6.66 -1.95
C VAL A 76 0.71 7.73 -1.38
N VAL A 77 1.21 8.52 -0.43
CA VAL A 77 0.48 9.68 0.07
C VAL A 77 0.43 10.72 -1.05
N GLN A 78 -0.77 11.02 -1.50
CA GLN A 78 -0.94 12.04 -2.55
C GLN A 78 -0.79 13.43 -1.94
N VAL A 79 0.32 14.07 -2.22
CA VAL A 79 0.64 15.42 -1.71
C VAL A 79 -0.48 16.42 -2.08
N LYS A 80 -1.18 16.19 -3.19
CA LYS A 80 -2.27 17.05 -3.65
C LYS A 80 -3.47 17.12 -2.71
N SER A 81 -3.63 16.12 -1.83
CA SER A 81 -4.74 16.10 -0.87
C SER A 81 -4.39 16.74 0.46
N LEU A 82 -3.15 17.17 0.65
CA LEU A 82 -2.70 17.80 1.88
C LEU A 82 -2.88 19.31 1.82
N SER A 83 -3.27 19.92 2.94
CA SER A 83 -3.23 21.35 3.09
C SER A 83 -1.79 21.85 3.11
N ASP A 84 -1.59 23.16 2.92
CA ASP A 84 -0.25 23.77 2.97
C ASP A 84 0.43 23.52 4.31
N ASN A 85 -0.32 23.58 5.40
CA ASN A 85 0.21 23.33 6.75
C ASN A 85 0.61 21.87 6.94
N GLU A 86 -0.20 20.95 6.44
CA GLU A 86 0.12 19.52 6.50
C GLU A 86 1.38 19.21 5.70
N ALA A 87 1.50 19.78 4.50
CA ALA A 87 2.68 19.61 3.66
C ALA A 87 3.94 20.16 4.32
N ARG A 88 3.83 21.35 4.97
CA ARG A 88 4.93 21.96 5.73
C ARG A 88 5.36 21.07 6.89
N LEU A 89 4.39 20.57 7.64
CA LEU A 89 4.62 19.68 8.78
C LEU A 89 5.42 18.44 8.35
N LEU A 90 4.98 17.79 7.26
CA LEU A 90 5.65 16.61 6.74
C LEU A 90 7.08 16.91 6.29
N ARG A 91 7.30 18.04 5.64
CA ARG A 91 8.66 18.43 5.20
C ARG A 91 9.61 18.57 6.38
N TYR A 92 9.20 19.25 7.44
CA TYR A 92 10.03 19.42 8.63
C TYR A 92 10.22 18.10 9.36
N TYR A 93 9.16 17.34 9.54
CA TYR A 93 9.20 16.05 10.23
C TYR A 93 10.20 15.10 9.57
N LYS A 94 10.16 15.00 8.24
CA LYS A 94 11.05 14.10 7.48
C LYS A 94 12.53 14.43 7.62
N LYS A 95 12.85 15.68 7.92
CA LYS A 95 14.23 16.13 8.09
C LYS A 95 14.80 15.82 9.47
N LEU A 96 13.96 15.46 10.43
CA LEU A 96 14.37 15.17 11.79
C LEU A 96 15.00 13.78 11.88
N ASN A 97 15.93 13.63 12.84
CA ASN A 97 16.44 12.31 13.20
C ASN A 97 15.38 11.57 14.06
N THR A 98 15.67 10.33 14.45
CA THR A 98 14.71 9.51 15.23
C THR A 98 14.30 10.21 16.53
N SER A 99 15.25 10.75 17.28
CA SER A 99 14.97 11.46 18.53
C SER A 99 14.09 12.69 18.30
N GLY A 100 14.40 13.48 17.26
CA GLY A 100 13.62 14.66 16.90
C GLY A 100 12.18 14.30 16.48
N LYS A 101 11.99 13.20 15.75
CA LYS A 101 10.66 12.72 15.37
C LYS A 101 9.85 12.33 16.58
N GLU A 102 10.44 11.65 17.55
CA GLU A 102 9.75 11.26 18.78
C GLU A 102 9.33 12.50 19.60
N LYS A 103 10.21 13.48 19.70
CA LYS A 103 9.90 14.75 20.39
C LYS A 103 8.78 15.51 19.69
N ALA A 104 8.80 15.55 18.37
CA ALA A 104 7.77 16.23 17.58
C ALA A 104 6.40 15.58 17.81
N LEU A 105 6.33 14.25 17.79
CA LEU A 105 5.11 13.52 18.05
C LEU A 105 4.58 13.76 19.48
N SER A 106 5.47 13.72 20.46
CA SER A 106 5.10 13.99 21.86
C SER A 106 4.55 15.40 22.04
N TYR A 107 5.15 16.38 21.37
CA TYR A 107 4.67 17.77 21.42
C TYR A 107 3.28 17.89 20.83
N LEU A 108 3.03 17.26 19.67
CA LEU A 108 1.73 17.28 19.02
C LEU A 108 0.67 16.56 19.85
N GLU A 109 1.01 15.44 20.48
CA GLU A 109 0.12 14.73 21.39
C GLU A 109 -0.26 15.61 22.58
N GLY A 110 0.72 16.31 23.15
CA GLY A 110 0.49 17.24 24.26
C GLY A 110 -0.45 18.37 23.89
N LEU A 111 -0.27 18.96 22.69
CA LEU A 111 -1.19 19.98 22.20
C LEU A 111 -2.60 19.46 22.03
N ASN A 112 -2.74 18.27 21.48
CA ASN A 112 -4.04 17.63 21.27
C ASN A 112 -4.74 17.34 22.60
N ASP A 113 -4.02 16.83 23.59
CA ASP A 113 -4.55 16.56 24.93
C ASP A 113 -4.96 17.86 25.64
N GLY A 114 -4.16 18.91 25.49
CA GLY A 114 -4.50 20.23 26.02
C GLY A 114 -5.80 20.79 25.46
N LEU A 115 -6.03 20.61 24.13
CA LEU A 115 -7.27 21.00 23.48
C LEU A 115 -8.48 20.23 24.00
N ARG A 116 -8.32 18.92 24.26
CA ARG A 116 -9.39 18.10 24.83
C ARG A 116 -9.75 18.55 26.23
N ALA A 117 -8.75 18.87 27.06
CA ALA A 117 -8.96 19.38 28.38
C ALA A 117 -9.66 20.75 28.37
N GLY A 118 -9.33 21.60 27.40
CA GLY A 118 -9.92 22.92 27.25
C GLY A 118 -11.38 22.93 26.75
N ARG A 119 -11.90 21.79 26.29
CA ARG A 119 -13.27 21.66 25.78
C ARG A 119 -14.32 21.32 26.83
N LYS A 120 -13.93 21.24 28.05
CA LYS A 120 -14.90 20.97 29.15
C LYS A 120 -15.82 22.17 29.48
#